data_e8dd4dd27249e227ad749feba8dd8968
#
_entry.id   e8dd4dd27249e227ad749feba8dd8968
#
_cell.length_a   1.000
_cell.length_b   1.000
_cell.length_c   1.000
_cell.angle_alpha   90.00
_cell.angle_beta   90.00
_cell.angle_gamma   90.00
#
_symmetry.space_group_name_H-M   'P 1'
#
loop_
_entity.id
_entity.type
_entity.pdbx_description
1 polymer ?
#
loop_
_entity_poly.entity_id
_entity_poly.type
_entity_poly.pdbx_seq_one_letter_code
_entity_poly.pdbx_strand_id
1 'polypeptide(L)'
;MYFHFGDGFSSFHETLGEQDPTVQVTNVNIRNAKLGEKMTIDTAFKITEPLDADPVLYVSFARPDGTGLQCPDYISHCELKLCEGTKIDELQLSREWHNKCPIPAGDYTTDVSVRLLDMESSEEFIGDGHVVVTFNIENGGEIVDCVYFTVYVEE
;
A
#
# COMPACT_ATOMS: atom_id res chain seq x y z
N MET A 1 2.70 8.46 -10.60
CA MET A 1 1.56 7.94 -9.82
C MET A 1 0.78 6.95 -10.65
N TYR A 2 0.40 5.83 -10.07
CA TYR A 2 -0.34 4.77 -10.74
C TYR A 2 -1.76 4.69 -10.21
N PHE A 3 -2.71 4.35 -11.09
CA PHE A 3 -4.10 4.15 -10.72
C PHE A 3 -4.48 2.69 -10.81
N HIS A 4 -5.34 2.24 -9.92
CA HIS A 4 -5.95 0.93 -9.99
C HIS A 4 -7.46 1.07 -9.76
N PHE A 5 -8.26 0.52 -10.68
CA PHE A 5 -9.72 0.56 -10.60
C PHE A 5 -10.28 -0.85 -10.62
N GLY A 6 -10.94 -1.26 -9.53
CA GLY A 6 -11.57 -2.57 -9.43
C GLY A 6 -10.56 -3.71 -9.58
N ASP A 7 -10.89 -4.70 -10.41
CA ASP A 7 -10.05 -5.87 -10.67
C ASP A 7 -8.98 -5.62 -11.72
N GLY A 8 -9.01 -4.47 -12.39
CA GLY A 8 -8.05 -4.11 -13.41
C GLY A 8 -7.03 -3.12 -12.89
N PHE A 9 -5.77 -3.35 -13.18
CA PHE A 9 -4.72 -2.39 -12.92
C PHE A 9 -4.55 -1.51 -14.16
N SER A 10 -4.99 -0.25 -14.05
CA SER A 10 -4.78 0.73 -15.11
C SER A 10 -3.63 1.62 -14.70
N SER A 11 -2.49 1.45 -15.34
CA SER A 11 -1.33 2.27 -15.03
C SER A 11 -1.43 3.60 -15.76
N PHE A 12 -1.67 4.64 -15.00
CA PHE A 12 -1.39 6.00 -15.44
C PHE A 12 -0.20 6.46 -14.64
N HIS A 13 0.94 6.57 -15.29
CA HIS A 13 2.16 6.98 -14.62
C HIS A 13 2.36 8.47 -14.77
N GLU A 14 2.14 9.19 -13.68
CA GLU A 14 2.48 10.61 -13.63
C GLU A 14 3.90 10.72 -13.07
N THR A 15 4.85 10.98 -13.93
CA THR A 15 6.24 11.12 -13.52
C THR A 15 6.45 12.40 -12.73
N LEU A 16 7.15 12.30 -11.61
CA LEU A 16 7.73 13.44 -10.94
C LEU A 16 8.95 13.88 -11.76
N GLY A 17 8.70 14.64 -12.82
CA GLY A 17 9.73 15.01 -13.79
C GLY A 17 9.89 13.95 -14.88
N GLU A 18 11.00 13.94 -15.58
CA GLU A 18 11.27 13.09 -16.74
C GLU A 18 11.95 11.75 -16.38
N GLN A 19 12.09 11.44 -15.08
CA GLN A 19 12.81 10.25 -14.64
C GLN A 19 11.82 9.16 -14.19
N ASP A 20 12.14 7.92 -14.51
CA ASP A 20 11.40 6.77 -13.99
C ASP A 20 11.57 6.71 -12.48
N PRO A 21 10.50 6.38 -11.74
CA PRO A 21 10.61 6.23 -10.30
C PRO A 21 11.56 5.09 -9.92
N THR A 22 12.27 5.27 -8.83
CA THR A 22 13.17 4.25 -8.28
C THR A 22 12.41 2.98 -7.88
N VAL A 23 11.20 3.15 -7.37
CA VAL A 23 10.28 2.03 -7.10
C VAL A 23 9.11 2.16 -8.05
N GLN A 24 8.76 1.05 -8.71
CA GLN A 24 7.65 1.00 -9.66
C GLN A 24 6.70 -0.11 -9.21
N VAL A 25 5.54 0.26 -8.65
CA VAL A 25 4.50 -0.71 -8.34
C VAL A 25 3.86 -1.14 -9.65
N THR A 26 3.96 -2.41 -9.99
CA THR A 26 3.52 -2.94 -11.28
C THR A 26 2.17 -3.63 -11.19
N ASN A 27 1.77 -4.08 -10.02
CA ASN A 27 0.48 -4.73 -9.84
C ASN A 27 0.02 -4.65 -8.39
N VAL A 28 -1.28 -4.48 -8.18
CA VAL A 28 -1.93 -4.58 -6.88
C VAL A 28 -3.16 -5.45 -7.05
N ASN A 29 -3.28 -6.49 -6.23
CA ASN A 29 -4.44 -7.37 -6.24
C ASN A 29 -5.02 -7.47 -4.85
N ILE A 30 -6.33 -7.27 -4.73
CA ILE A 30 -7.04 -7.29 -3.46
C ILE A 30 -7.86 -8.57 -3.38
N ARG A 31 -7.71 -9.31 -2.28
CA ARG A 31 -8.47 -10.54 -2.02
C ARG A 31 -9.27 -10.41 -0.74
N ASN A 32 -10.51 -10.89 -0.75
CA ASN A 32 -11.38 -10.99 0.44
C ASN A 32 -11.64 -9.63 1.11
N ALA A 33 -11.87 -8.58 0.33
CA ALA A 33 -12.26 -7.27 0.86
C ALA A 33 -13.72 -7.32 1.30
N LYS A 34 -13.97 -7.95 2.45
CA LYS A 34 -15.30 -8.15 3.00
C LYS A 34 -15.26 -7.97 4.51
N LEU A 35 -16.28 -7.32 5.08
CA LEU A 35 -16.39 -7.16 6.53
C LEU A 35 -16.44 -8.53 7.21
N GLY A 36 -15.70 -8.66 8.29
CA GLY A 36 -15.56 -9.92 9.02
C GLY A 36 -14.50 -10.85 8.47
N GLU A 37 -13.91 -10.53 7.32
CA GLU A 37 -12.90 -11.36 6.66
C GLU A 37 -11.52 -10.74 6.77
N LYS A 38 -10.51 -11.55 6.48
CA LYS A 38 -9.12 -11.11 6.39
C LYS A 38 -8.83 -10.68 4.95
N MET A 39 -8.74 -9.39 4.73
CA MET A 39 -8.38 -8.84 3.42
C MET A 39 -6.88 -9.01 3.20
N THR A 40 -6.49 -9.43 2.00
CA THR A 40 -5.10 -9.53 1.61
C THR A 40 -4.82 -8.61 0.43
N ILE A 41 -3.74 -7.84 0.53
CA ILE A 41 -3.26 -6.96 -0.53
C ILE A 41 -1.97 -7.56 -1.06
N ASP A 42 -2.04 -8.09 -2.29
CA ASP A 42 -0.86 -8.61 -2.99
C ASP A 42 -0.29 -7.50 -3.86
N THR A 43 0.98 -7.20 -3.70
CA THR A 43 1.64 -6.12 -4.44
C THR A 43 2.88 -6.66 -5.14
N ALA A 44 3.03 -6.35 -6.42
CA ALA A 44 4.25 -6.61 -7.18
C ALA A 44 4.90 -5.27 -7.51
N PHE A 45 6.21 -5.18 -7.37
CA PHE A 45 6.93 -3.95 -7.64
C PHE A 45 8.36 -4.23 -8.08
N LYS A 46 8.93 -3.24 -8.75
CA LYS A 46 10.31 -3.27 -9.23
C LYS A 46 11.10 -2.15 -8.57
N ILE A 47 12.28 -2.49 -8.09
CA ILE A 47 13.23 -1.51 -7.58
C ILE A 47 14.37 -1.38 -8.58
N THR A 48 14.61 -0.17 -9.08
CA THR A 48 15.63 0.08 -10.11
C THR A 48 16.98 0.43 -9.51
N GLU A 49 16.99 0.99 -8.30
CA GLU A 49 18.21 1.31 -7.57
C GLU A 49 18.03 0.91 -6.11
N PRO A 50 19.08 0.44 -5.42
CA PRO A 50 18.93 0.00 -4.03
C PRO A 50 18.34 1.08 -3.12
N LEU A 51 17.49 0.68 -2.19
CA LEU A 51 16.91 1.57 -1.19
C LEU A 51 17.69 1.39 0.12
N ASP A 52 18.37 2.45 0.56
CA ASP A 52 19.25 2.40 1.73
C ASP A 52 19.12 3.61 2.66
N ALA A 53 18.15 4.45 2.44
CA ALA A 53 17.96 5.66 3.23
C ALA A 53 16.70 5.59 4.10
N ASP A 54 16.58 4.51 4.86
CA ASP A 54 15.46 4.24 5.77
C ASP A 54 14.10 4.34 5.07
N PRO A 55 13.84 3.49 4.06
CA PRO A 55 12.61 3.57 3.28
C PRO A 55 11.38 3.26 4.10
N VAL A 56 10.31 4.00 3.84
CA VAL A 56 9.02 3.90 4.56
C VAL A 56 7.87 3.88 3.57
N LEU A 57 6.90 3.01 3.82
CA LEU A 57 5.62 3.01 3.11
C LEU A 57 4.59 3.74 3.97
N TYR A 58 3.99 4.79 3.41
CA TYR A 58 2.87 5.48 4.02
C TYR A 58 1.58 5.07 3.32
N VAL A 59 0.60 4.65 4.10
CA VAL A 59 -0.72 4.26 3.59
C VAL A 59 -1.73 5.31 4.02
N SER A 60 -2.50 5.83 3.08
CA SER A 60 -3.57 6.77 3.39
C SER A 60 -4.87 6.33 2.74
N PHE A 61 -5.98 6.81 3.27
CA PHE A 61 -7.31 6.43 2.85
C PHE A 61 -8.12 7.67 2.54
N ALA A 62 -9.00 7.55 1.55
CA ALA A 62 -9.92 8.63 1.18
C ALA A 62 -11.22 8.04 0.63
N ARG A 63 -12.26 8.85 0.63
CA ARG A 63 -13.49 8.52 -0.08
C ARG A 63 -13.34 8.84 -1.56
N PRO A 64 -14.15 8.27 -2.44
CA PRO A 64 -14.07 8.58 -3.87
C PRO A 64 -14.23 10.07 -4.21
N ASP A 65 -14.90 10.84 -3.35
CA ASP A 65 -15.07 12.28 -3.54
C ASP A 65 -13.82 13.09 -3.14
N GLY A 66 -12.77 12.42 -2.65
CA GLY A 66 -11.53 13.06 -2.22
C GLY A 66 -11.46 13.39 -0.73
N THR A 67 -12.53 13.17 0.03
CA THR A 67 -12.52 13.40 1.47
C THR A 67 -11.55 12.46 2.16
N GLY A 68 -10.56 13.00 2.86
CA GLY A 68 -9.57 12.19 3.59
C GLY A 68 -10.20 11.46 4.76
N LEU A 69 -9.75 10.23 4.98
CA LEU A 69 -10.15 9.40 6.11
C LEU A 69 -8.95 9.18 7.01
N GLN A 70 -9.19 9.14 8.32
CA GLN A 70 -8.13 8.82 9.26
C GLN A 70 -7.80 7.34 9.21
N CYS A 71 -6.56 6.98 9.48
CA CYS A 71 -6.15 5.60 9.60
C CYS A 71 -6.95 4.93 10.72
N PRO A 72 -7.71 3.87 10.43
CA PRO A 72 -8.51 3.21 11.47
C PRO A 72 -7.64 2.59 12.55
N ASP A 73 -8.09 2.66 13.80
CA ASP A 73 -7.35 2.14 14.95
C ASP A 73 -7.07 0.63 14.85
N TYR A 74 -7.96 -0.11 14.21
CA TYR A 74 -7.81 -1.57 14.06
C TYR A 74 -6.98 -1.97 12.85
N ILE A 75 -6.74 -1.04 11.89
CA ILE A 75 -5.74 -1.22 10.85
C ILE A 75 -4.46 -0.71 11.48
N SER A 76 -3.66 -1.62 11.95
CA SER A 76 -2.64 -1.33 12.95
C SER A 76 -1.68 -0.20 12.61
N HIS A 77 -1.34 -0.01 11.34
CA HIS A 77 -0.30 0.96 11.02
C HIS A 77 -0.45 1.50 9.61
N CYS A 78 -0.47 2.81 9.49
CA CYS A 78 -0.44 3.50 8.22
C CYS A 78 0.95 4.01 7.85
N GLU A 79 1.95 3.69 8.66
CA GLU A 79 3.35 3.97 8.41
C GLU A 79 4.13 2.70 8.67
N LEU A 80 4.76 2.16 7.63
CA LEU A 80 5.44 0.87 7.68
C LEU A 80 6.90 1.03 7.25
N LYS A 81 7.81 0.70 8.13
CA LYS A 81 9.23 0.65 7.80
C LYS A 81 9.51 -0.53 6.88
N LEU A 82 10.23 -0.29 5.82
CA LEU A 82 10.59 -1.36 4.89
C LEU A 82 11.83 -2.12 5.35
N CYS A 83 12.64 -1.55 6.23
CA CYS A 83 13.82 -2.20 6.80
C CYS A 83 13.85 -2.03 8.32
N GLU A 84 14.25 -3.08 9.01
CA GLU A 84 14.40 -3.09 10.46
C GLU A 84 13.11 -2.73 11.22
N GLY A 85 11.98 -3.07 10.62
CA GLY A 85 10.70 -2.94 11.27
C GLY A 85 10.52 -4.03 12.33
N THR A 86 9.66 -3.74 13.30
CA THR A 86 9.38 -4.66 14.41
C THR A 86 7.94 -5.10 14.49
N LYS A 87 7.07 -4.45 13.70
CA LYS A 87 5.64 -4.76 13.68
C LYS A 87 5.38 -5.97 12.78
N ILE A 88 4.32 -6.72 13.07
CA ILE A 88 3.96 -7.91 12.29
C ILE A 88 3.77 -7.56 10.81
N ASP A 89 3.09 -6.46 10.52
CA ASP A 89 2.85 -6.01 9.16
C ASP A 89 4.17 -5.69 8.44
N GLU A 90 5.10 -5.06 9.14
CA GLU A 90 6.42 -4.73 8.60
C GLU A 90 7.25 -5.98 8.31
N LEU A 91 7.21 -6.96 9.18
CA LEU A 91 7.91 -8.22 8.98
C LEU A 91 7.33 -9.02 7.80
N GLN A 92 6.01 -8.98 7.64
CA GLN A 92 5.33 -9.63 6.54
C GLN A 92 5.66 -8.96 5.20
N LEU A 93 5.63 -7.63 5.17
CA LEU A 93 5.91 -6.83 3.99
C LEU A 93 7.35 -7.03 3.49
N SER A 94 8.31 -7.14 4.41
CA SER A 94 9.74 -7.15 4.10
C SER A 94 10.35 -8.55 4.00
N ARG A 95 9.52 -9.58 3.86
CA ARG A 95 9.97 -10.98 3.89
C ARG A 95 11.03 -11.29 2.84
N GLU A 96 10.87 -10.81 1.61
CA GLU A 96 11.78 -11.13 0.51
C GLU A 96 13.18 -10.53 0.65
N TRP A 97 13.32 -9.43 1.40
CA TRP A 97 14.64 -8.85 1.68
C TRP A 97 15.04 -8.97 3.16
N HIS A 98 14.39 -9.88 3.86
CA HIS A 98 14.69 -10.21 5.25
C HIS A 98 14.69 -9.01 6.20
N ASN A 99 13.84 -8.01 5.91
CA ASN A 99 13.68 -6.82 6.76
C ASN A 99 14.98 -6.02 6.95
N LYS A 100 15.88 -6.09 5.98
CA LYS A 100 17.19 -5.43 6.05
C LYS A 100 17.46 -4.58 4.83
N CYS A 101 18.06 -3.40 5.05
CA CYS A 101 18.60 -2.56 4.00
C CYS A 101 20.10 -2.83 3.80
N PRO A 102 20.62 -2.55 2.60
CA PRO A 102 19.90 -2.01 1.45
C PRO A 102 18.95 -3.03 0.84
N ILE A 103 17.84 -2.55 0.28
CA ILE A 103 16.96 -3.41 -0.52
C ILE A 103 17.52 -3.40 -1.93
N PRO A 104 18.04 -4.51 -2.45
CA PRO A 104 18.69 -4.51 -3.78
C PRO A 104 17.71 -4.21 -4.91
N ALA A 105 18.23 -3.72 -6.03
CA ALA A 105 17.44 -3.61 -7.25
C ALA A 105 16.93 -4.98 -7.67
N GLY A 106 15.70 -5.06 -8.16
CA GLY A 106 15.11 -6.31 -8.59
C GLY A 106 13.58 -6.26 -8.56
N ASP A 107 12.97 -7.40 -8.82
CA ASP A 107 11.52 -7.57 -8.81
C ASP A 107 11.10 -8.26 -7.53
N TYR A 108 10.06 -7.72 -6.90
CA TYR A 108 9.58 -8.21 -5.61
C TYR A 108 8.07 -8.39 -5.61
N THR A 109 7.60 -9.31 -4.79
CA THR A 109 6.18 -9.45 -4.48
C THR A 109 6.02 -9.43 -2.95
N THR A 110 4.98 -8.76 -2.48
CA THR A 110 4.66 -8.74 -1.06
C THR A 110 3.17 -8.95 -0.85
N ASP A 111 2.81 -9.48 0.31
CA ASP A 111 1.43 -9.58 0.70
C ASP A 111 1.27 -9.04 2.13
N VAL A 112 0.23 -8.25 2.32
CA VAL A 112 -0.13 -7.71 3.63
C VAL A 112 -1.58 -8.06 3.89
N SER A 113 -1.88 -8.57 5.07
CA SER A 113 -3.23 -8.95 5.44
C SER A 113 -3.76 -8.06 6.54
N VAL A 114 -5.00 -7.62 6.37
CA VAL A 114 -5.70 -6.77 7.33
C VAL A 114 -7.06 -7.39 7.61
N ARG A 115 -7.38 -7.57 8.87
CA ARG A 115 -8.72 -8.05 9.25
C ARG A 115 -9.69 -6.88 9.24
N LEU A 116 -10.74 -6.99 8.44
CA LEU A 116 -11.82 -6.01 8.39
C LEU A 116 -12.90 -6.41 9.38
N LEU A 117 -12.91 -5.74 10.54
CA LEU A 117 -13.86 -6.07 11.59
C LEU A 117 -15.28 -5.64 11.19
N ASP A 118 -16.27 -6.53 11.41
CA ASP A 118 -17.67 -6.22 11.17
C ASP A 118 -18.22 -5.47 12.38
N MET A 119 -18.01 -4.16 12.40
CA MET A 119 -18.42 -3.28 13.48
C MET A 119 -18.79 -1.90 12.93
N GLU A 120 -19.55 -1.15 13.70
CA GLU A 120 -20.08 0.15 13.29
C GLU A 120 -19.00 1.12 12.80
N SER A 121 -17.87 1.17 13.48
CA SER A 121 -16.76 2.05 13.08
C SER A 121 -16.19 1.68 11.71
N SER A 122 -16.15 0.40 11.37
CA SER A 122 -15.73 -0.06 10.04
C SER A 122 -16.76 0.32 8.98
N GLU A 123 -18.04 0.16 9.28
CA GLU A 123 -19.13 0.53 8.36
C GLU A 123 -19.13 2.04 8.08
N GLU A 124 -18.88 2.86 9.08
CA GLU A 124 -18.74 4.31 8.90
C GLU A 124 -17.52 4.65 8.04
N PHE A 125 -16.42 3.94 8.24
CA PHE A 125 -15.18 4.15 7.50
C PHE A 125 -15.38 3.83 6.02
N ILE A 126 -15.95 2.67 5.69
CA ILE A 126 -16.12 2.25 4.31
C ILE A 126 -17.25 2.98 3.58
N GLY A 127 -18.21 3.57 4.33
CA GLY A 127 -19.35 4.28 3.74
C GLY A 127 -20.14 3.41 2.76
N ASP A 128 -20.11 3.74 1.46
CA ASP A 128 -20.78 2.98 0.40
C ASP A 128 -19.98 1.75 -0.06
N GLY A 129 -18.88 1.44 0.58
CA GLY A 129 -18.02 0.32 0.24
C GLY A 129 -16.81 0.67 -0.59
N HIS A 130 -16.74 1.87 -1.16
CA HIS A 130 -15.61 2.30 -1.99
C HIS A 130 -14.63 3.12 -1.16
N VAL A 131 -13.40 2.65 -1.08
CA VAL A 131 -12.33 3.32 -0.34
C VAL A 131 -11.13 3.47 -1.28
N VAL A 132 -10.60 4.67 -1.40
CA VAL A 132 -9.39 4.92 -2.16
C VAL A 132 -8.20 4.77 -1.23
N VAL A 133 -7.29 3.90 -1.58
CA VAL A 133 -6.07 3.64 -0.81
C VAL A 133 -4.90 4.22 -1.59
N THR A 134 -4.04 4.97 -0.91
CA THR A 134 -2.84 5.53 -1.51
C THR A 134 -1.60 4.98 -0.80
N PHE A 135 -0.66 4.49 -1.58
CA PHE A 135 0.66 4.10 -1.09
C PHE A 135 1.67 5.15 -1.54
N ASN A 136 2.32 5.79 -0.58
CA ASN A 136 3.48 6.66 -0.83
C ASN A 136 4.71 5.97 -0.27
N ILE A 137 5.71 5.77 -1.11
CA ILE A 137 6.98 5.17 -0.69
C ILE A 137 8.04 6.26 -0.69
N GLU A 138 8.68 6.44 0.46
CA GLU A 138 9.74 7.43 0.62
C GLU A 138 11.05 6.72 0.95
N ASN A 139 12.14 7.24 0.42
CA ASN A 139 13.49 6.78 0.74
C ASN A 139 14.34 8.02 1.05
N GLY A 140 14.75 8.16 2.31
CA GLY A 140 15.47 9.36 2.76
C GLY A 140 14.67 10.64 2.68
N GLY A 141 13.34 10.54 2.83
CA GLY A 141 12.45 11.70 2.75
C GLY A 141 12.04 12.09 1.33
N GLU A 142 12.54 11.39 0.31
CA GLU A 142 12.14 11.62 -1.08
C GLU A 142 11.10 10.59 -1.50
N ILE A 143 10.05 11.04 -2.18
CA ILE A 143 9.03 10.13 -2.72
C ILE A 143 9.62 9.38 -3.90
N VAL A 144 9.70 8.05 -3.79
CA VAL A 144 10.24 7.20 -4.84
C VAL A 144 9.14 6.49 -5.63
N ASP A 145 7.94 6.43 -5.11
CA ASP A 145 6.73 6.04 -5.84
C ASP A 145 5.48 6.47 -5.09
N CYS A 146 4.40 6.66 -5.85
CA CYS A 146 3.07 6.95 -5.32
C CYS A 146 2.06 6.23 -6.19
N VAL A 147 1.27 5.35 -5.58
CA VAL A 147 0.22 4.61 -6.28
C VAL A 147 -1.07 4.71 -5.51
N TYR A 148 -2.20 4.83 -6.21
CA TYR A 148 -3.49 4.76 -5.56
C TYR A 148 -4.45 3.85 -6.33
N PHE A 149 -5.36 3.25 -5.60
CA PHE A 149 -6.33 2.31 -6.14
C PHE A 149 -7.59 2.34 -5.28
N THR A 150 -8.69 1.90 -5.87
CA THR A 150 -9.95 1.80 -5.15
C THR A 150 -10.17 0.37 -4.69
N VAL A 151 -10.54 0.21 -3.44
CA VAL A 151 -10.94 -1.07 -2.85
C VAL A 151 -12.45 -1.01 -2.65
N TYR A 152 -13.15 -2.03 -3.13
CA TYR A 152 -14.56 -2.21 -2.83
C TYR A 152 -14.70 -3.23 -1.72
N VAL A 153 -15.24 -2.79 -0.57
CA VAL A 153 -15.44 -3.65 0.59
C VAL A 153 -16.88 -4.14 0.62
N GLU A 154 -17.06 -5.44 0.58
CA GLU A 154 -18.38 -6.07 0.66
C GLU A 154 -18.82 -6.23 2.12
N GLU A 155 -20.09 -6.08 2.36
CA GLU A 155 -20.69 -6.36 3.66
C GLU A 155 -21.03 -7.84 3.86
#